data_2ac978c85ee52f48c8841eaca53927bb
#
_entry.id   2ac978c85ee52f48c8841eaca53927bb
#
_cell.length_a   1.000
_cell.length_b   1.000
_cell.length_c   1.000
_cell.angle_alpha   90.00
_cell.angle_beta   90.00
_cell.angle_gamma   90.00
#
_symmetry.space_group_name_H-M   'P 1'
#
loop_
_entity.id
_entity.type
_entity.pdbx_description
1 polymer ?
#
loop_
_entity_poly.entity_id
_entity_poly.type
_entity_poly.pdbx_seq_one_letter_code
_entity_poly.pdbx_strand_id
1 'polypeptide(L)'
;MTDYAVDTFAWLEYFEGTELGEKVRRRIEDPKNRLLTPAPMLAEVRSKFLRGGKDPEAASAAVESLSRIVPLDADIAREAGDEHARQRRTAKDFGLLDAFLLVTARRAKATILTGDPHFRGLPDVEFLDA
;
A
#
# COMPACT_ATOMS: atom_id res chain seq x y z
N MET A 1 -13.20 -0.21 -14.24
CA MET A 1 -12.49 0.76 -13.40
C MET A 1 -12.36 0.22 -11.99
N THR A 2 -11.16 0.24 -11.45
CA THR A 2 -10.90 -0.24 -10.10
C THR A 2 -10.19 0.84 -9.31
N ASP A 3 -10.59 1.01 -8.05
CA ASP A 3 -9.87 1.86 -7.12
C ASP A 3 -8.92 0.98 -6.32
N TYR A 4 -7.63 1.29 -6.37
CA TYR A 4 -6.60 0.53 -5.65
C TYR A 4 -5.97 1.35 -4.55
N ALA A 5 -5.78 0.72 -3.39
CA ALA A 5 -4.90 1.22 -2.34
C ALA A 5 -3.58 0.47 -2.48
N VAL A 6 -2.51 1.19 -2.78
CA VAL A 6 -1.23 0.58 -3.16
C VAL A 6 -0.32 0.51 -1.95
N ASP A 7 0.09 -0.71 -1.60
CA ASP A 7 1.00 -0.95 -0.49
C ASP A 7 2.44 -0.62 -0.87
N THR A 8 3.27 -0.41 0.13
CA THR A 8 4.72 -0.24 -0.04
C THR A 8 5.33 -1.37 -0.85
N PHE A 9 4.94 -2.63 -0.56
CA PHE A 9 5.41 -3.79 -1.31
C PHE A 9 5.21 -3.60 -2.82
N ALA A 10 4.02 -3.20 -3.22
CA ALA A 10 3.69 -3.02 -4.63
C ALA A 10 4.51 -1.90 -5.25
N TRP A 11 4.66 -0.77 -4.55
CA TRP A 11 5.48 0.32 -5.06
C TRP A 11 6.93 -0.10 -5.28
N LEU A 12 7.50 -0.83 -4.33
CA LEU A 12 8.90 -1.27 -4.43
C LEU A 12 9.10 -2.21 -5.61
N GLU A 13 8.18 -3.16 -5.81
CA GLU A 13 8.25 -4.06 -6.96
C GLU A 13 8.12 -3.29 -8.27
N TYR A 14 7.24 -2.30 -8.30
CA TYR A 14 7.07 -1.43 -9.46
C TYR A 14 8.39 -0.72 -9.82
N PHE A 15 9.07 -0.15 -8.83
CA PHE A 15 10.33 0.56 -9.08
C PHE A 15 11.47 -0.36 -9.46
N GLU A 16 11.48 -1.58 -8.98
CA GLU A 16 12.53 -2.54 -9.28
C GLU A 16 12.35 -3.23 -10.64
N GLY A 17 11.15 -3.17 -11.21
CA GLY A 17 10.88 -3.77 -12.52
C GLY A 17 10.95 -5.29 -12.53
N THR A 18 10.62 -5.93 -11.43
CA THR A 18 10.55 -7.39 -11.31
C THR A 18 9.34 -7.94 -12.07
N GLU A 19 9.17 -9.27 -12.11
CA GLU A 19 7.96 -9.87 -12.69
C GLU A 19 6.70 -9.41 -11.96
N LEU A 20 6.76 -9.35 -10.63
CA LEU A 20 5.65 -8.80 -9.85
C LEU A 20 5.47 -7.31 -10.14
N GLY A 21 6.57 -6.58 -10.31
CA GLY A 21 6.55 -5.18 -10.67
C GLY A 21 5.86 -4.91 -12.00
N GLU A 22 5.99 -5.84 -12.95
CA GLU A 22 5.28 -5.73 -14.23
C GLU A 22 3.77 -5.86 -14.05
N LYS A 23 3.33 -6.77 -13.17
CA LYS A 23 1.91 -6.88 -12.83
C LYS A 23 1.40 -5.61 -12.18
N VAL A 24 2.18 -5.05 -11.26
CA VAL A 24 1.83 -3.79 -10.60
C VAL A 24 1.74 -2.67 -11.62
N ARG A 25 2.70 -2.59 -12.54
CA ARG A 25 2.75 -1.57 -13.57
C ARG A 25 1.46 -1.54 -14.40
N ARG A 26 0.97 -2.72 -14.76
CA ARG A 26 -0.27 -2.82 -15.54
C ARG A 26 -1.47 -2.23 -14.79
N ARG A 27 -1.49 -2.35 -13.46
CA ARG A 27 -2.55 -1.75 -12.65
C ARG A 27 -2.36 -0.25 -12.48
N ILE A 28 -1.13 0.17 -12.19
CA ILE A 28 -0.81 1.57 -11.89
C ILE A 28 -0.95 2.44 -13.15
N GLU A 29 -0.49 1.93 -14.30
CA GLU A 29 -0.47 2.73 -15.53
C GLU A 29 -1.74 2.63 -16.36
N ASP A 30 -2.73 1.85 -15.90
CA ASP A 30 -4.02 1.77 -16.56
C ASP A 30 -4.83 3.03 -16.23
N PRO A 31 -5.14 3.88 -17.22
CA PRO A 31 -5.84 5.14 -16.95
C PRO A 31 -7.26 4.96 -16.44
N LYS A 32 -7.82 3.76 -16.52
CA LYS A 32 -9.16 3.48 -15.98
C LYS A 32 -9.14 3.28 -14.48
N ASN A 33 -7.98 3.00 -13.89
CA ASN A 33 -7.86 2.75 -12.46
C ASN A 33 -7.59 4.04 -11.71
N ARG A 34 -8.12 4.14 -10.50
CA ARG A 34 -7.79 5.20 -9.56
C ARG A 34 -6.90 4.62 -8.49
N LEU A 35 -5.83 5.33 -8.18
CA LEU A 35 -4.86 4.85 -7.20
C LEU A 35 -4.80 5.79 -6.02
N LEU A 36 -4.72 5.21 -4.82
CA LEU A 36 -4.45 5.96 -3.62
C LEU A 36 -3.33 5.29 -2.83
N THR A 37 -2.58 6.10 -2.12
CA THR A 37 -1.48 5.64 -1.27
C THR A 37 -1.66 6.28 0.09
N PRO A 38 -1.85 5.50 1.17
CA PRO A 38 -1.88 6.07 2.51
C PRO A 38 -0.54 6.73 2.84
N ALA A 39 -0.57 7.86 3.50
CA ALA A 39 0.63 8.62 3.82
C ALA A 39 1.75 7.79 4.47
N PRO A 40 1.47 6.86 5.40
CA PRO A 40 2.54 6.01 5.96
C PRO A 40 3.29 5.18 4.92
N MET A 41 2.62 4.76 3.83
CA MET A 41 3.28 3.99 2.77
C MET A 41 4.28 4.86 2.01
N LEU A 42 3.96 6.13 1.80
CA LEU A 42 4.91 7.06 1.20
C LEU A 42 6.17 7.19 2.06
N ALA A 43 6.00 7.29 3.37
CA ALA A 43 7.13 7.33 4.30
C ALA A 43 8.00 6.07 4.22
N GLU A 44 7.36 4.91 4.13
CA GLU A 44 8.08 3.63 4.02
C GLU A 44 8.88 3.54 2.72
N VAL A 45 8.31 3.98 1.60
CA VAL A 45 8.99 3.99 0.31
C VAL A 45 10.26 4.85 0.40
N ARG A 46 10.14 6.06 0.94
CA ARG A 46 11.30 6.95 1.08
C ARG A 46 12.37 6.34 1.98
N SER A 47 11.95 5.79 3.12
CA SER A 47 12.88 5.17 4.06
C SER A 47 13.67 4.02 3.41
N LYS A 48 12.98 3.17 2.67
CA LYS A 48 13.64 2.03 2.02
C LYS A 48 14.60 2.47 0.93
N PHE A 49 14.25 3.51 0.16
CA PHE A 49 15.14 4.05 -0.86
C PHE A 49 16.40 4.65 -0.24
N LEU A 50 16.24 5.44 0.82
CA LEU A 50 17.38 6.03 1.53
C LEU A 50 18.32 4.97 2.09
N ARG A 51 17.76 3.96 2.75
CA ARG A 51 18.57 2.87 3.34
C ARG A 51 19.26 2.04 2.25
N GLY A 52 18.68 1.96 1.07
CA GLY A 52 19.26 1.25 -0.06
C GLY A 52 20.21 2.08 -0.91
N GLY A 53 20.49 3.32 -0.53
CA GLY A 53 21.37 4.21 -1.29
C GLY A 53 20.76 4.69 -2.61
N LYS A 54 19.43 4.67 -2.73
CA LYS A 54 18.71 5.11 -3.93
C LYS A 54 18.12 6.49 -3.72
N ASP A 55 17.66 7.10 -4.82
CA ASP A 55 17.10 8.45 -4.79
C ASP A 55 15.67 8.47 -4.24
N PRO A 56 15.46 8.96 -3.01
CA PRO A 56 14.13 8.99 -2.42
C PRO A 56 13.22 10.04 -3.06
N GLU A 57 13.79 11.11 -3.62
CA GLU A 57 12.99 12.17 -4.25
C GLU A 57 12.32 11.65 -5.53
N ALA A 58 13.06 10.90 -6.34
CA ALA A 58 12.50 10.31 -7.55
C ALA A 58 11.36 9.34 -7.21
N ALA A 59 11.55 8.50 -6.20
CA ALA A 59 10.53 7.53 -5.79
C ALA A 59 9.28 8.22 -5.26
N SER A 60 9.44 9.19 -4.35
CA SER A 60 8.28 9.87 -3.77
C SER A 60 7.55 10.71 -4.80
N ALA A 61 8.28 11.37 -5.72
CA ALA A 61 7.65 12.14 -6.79
C ALA A 61 6.78 11.23 -7.68
N ALA A 62 7.24 10.02 -7.99
CA ALA A 62 6.48 9.07 -8.79
C ALA A 62 5.21 8.64 -8.05
N VAL A 63 5.31 8.29 -6.77
CA VAL A 63 4.14 7.89 -5.97
C VAL A 63 3.12 9.03 -5.93
N GLU A 64 3.58 10.26 -5.70
CA GLU A 64 2.70 11.43 -5.61
C GLU A 64 2.06 11.82 -6.93
N SER A 65 2.74 11.55 -8.07
CA SER A 65 2.17 11.86 -9.37
C SER A 65 1.22 10.78 -9.87
N LEU A 66 1.43 9.53 -9.47
CA LEU A 66 0.65 8.39 -9.94
C LEU A 66 -0.53 8.03 -9.05
N SER A 67 -0.55 8.52 -7.82
CA SER A 67 -1.61 8.18 -6.86
C SER A 67 -1.99 9.39 -6.02
N ARG A 68 -3.18 9.32 -5.42
CA ARG A 68 -3.60 10.31 -4.45
C ARG A 68 -3.07 9.91 -3.08
N ILE A 69 -2.34 10.78 -2.43
CA ILE A 69 -1.87 10.52 -1.07
C ILE A 69 -3.01 10.77 -0.10
N VAL A 70 -3.36 9.78 0.69
CA VAL A 70 -4.42 9.88 1.69
C VAL A 70 -3.80 10.25 3.03
N PRO A 71 -4.13 11.43 3.58
CA PRO A 71 -3.56 11.84 4.85
C PRO A 71 -4.05 10.96 6.00
N LEU A 72 -3.22 10.85 7.02
CA LEU A 72 -3.56 10.16 8.24
C LEU A 72 -4.23 11.14 9.19
N ASP A 73 -5.52 10.93 9.46
CA ASP A 73 -6.25 11.76 10.41
C ASP A 73 -6.62 10.96 11.66
N ALA A 74 -7.24 11.66 12.63
CA ALA A 74 -7.58 11.04 13.91
C ALA A 74 -8.62 9.92 13.77
N ASP A 75 -9.57 10.08 12.85
CA ASP A 75 -10.60 9.05 12.66
C ASP A 75 -9.98 7.76 12.12
N ILE A 76 -9.12 7.88 11.12
CA ILE A 76 -8.40 6.73 10.58
C ILE A 76 -7.50 6.11 11.64
N ALA A 77 -6.82 6.94 12.43
CA ALA A 77 -5.91 6.44 13.47
C ALA A 77 -6.66 5.63 14.53
N ARG A 78 -7.82 6.11 14.98
CA ARG A 78 -8.62 5.37 15.96
C ARG A 78 -9.09 4.02 15.40
N GLU A 79 -9.61 4.02 14.19
CA GLU A 79 -10.10 2.82 13.55
C GLU A 79 -8.96 1.83 13.28
N ALA A 80 -7.79 2.33 12.86
CA ALA A 80 -6.62 1.49 12.63
C ALA A 80 -6.12 0.86 13.92
N GLY A 81 -6.15 1.58 15.03
CA GLY A 81 -5.80 1.01 16.33
C GLY A 81 -6.71 -0.14 16.72
N ASP A 82 -8.02 0.03 16.54
CA ASP A 82 -9.00 -1.01 16.80
C ASP A 82 -8.78 -2.23 15.90
N GLU A 83 -8.57 -1.98 14.61
CA GLU A 83 -8.35 -3.06 13.63
C GLU A 83 -7.07 -3.82 13.93
N HIS A 84 -6.00 -3.11 14.28
CA HIS A 84 -4.73 -3.73 14.66
C HIS A 84 -4.91 -4.69 15.84
N ALA A 85 -5.60 -4.24 16.88
CA ALA A 85 -5.86 -5.07 18.04
C ALA A 85 -6.65 -6.32 17.69
N ARG A 86 -7.65 -6.19 16.80
CA ARG A 86 -8.44 -7.36 16.33
C ARG A 86 -7.57 -8.34 15.56
N GLN A 87 -6.79 -7.86 14.59
CA GLN A 87 -5.97 -8.71 13.74
C GLN A 87 -4.89 -9.44 14.54
N ARG A 88 -4.32 -8.79 15.55
CA ARG A 88 -3.27 -9.38 16.38
C ARG A 88 -3.73 -10.57 17.21
N ARG A 89 -5.04 -10.78 17.34
CA ARG A 89 -5.57 -11.97 18.02
C ARG A 89 -5.20 -13.25 17.28
N THR A 90 -5.14 -13.21 15.95
CA THR A 90 -4.89 -14.38 15.11
C THR A 90 -3.66 -14.23 14.21
N ALA A 91 -3.14 -13.04 14.05
CA ALA A 91 -2.01 -12.75 13.18
C ALA A 91 -0.97 -11.94 13.95
N LYS A 92 -0.05 -12.63 14.62
CA LYS A 92 0.92 -12.01 15.54
C LYS A 92 1.83 -10.97 14.90
N ASP A 93 2.08 -11.11 13.60
CA ASP A 93 2.99 -10.22 12.88
C ASP A 93 2.27 -9.08 12.17
N PHE A 94 0.95 -9.02 12.28
CA PHE A 94 0.17 -7.95 11.64
C PHE A 94 0.56 -6.62 12.28
N GLY A 95 1.15 -5.73 11.47
CA GLY A 95 1.70 -4.47 11.97
C GLY A 95 0.68 -3.35 11.99
N LEU A 96 1.02 -2.29 12.73
CA LEU A 96 0.16 -1.12 12.82
C LEU A 96 0.01 -0.44 11.45
N LEU A 97 1.10 -0.39 10.65
CA LEU A 97 1.02 0.19 9.30
C LEU A 97 0.13 -0.64 8.38
N ASP A 98 0.10 -1.96 8.57
CA ASP A 98 -0.84 -2.82 7.85
C ASP A 98 -2.29 -2.42 8.17
N ALA A 99 -2.55 -2.11 9.42
CA ALA A 99 -3.89 -1.67 9.85
C ALA A 99 -4.28 -0.33 9.20
N PHE A 100 -3.33 0.61 9.07
CA PHE A 100 -3.59 1.87 8.39
C PHE A 100 -3.98 1.64 6.92
N LEU A 101 -3.26 0.76 6.24
CA LEU A 101 -3.58 0.43 4.85
C LEU A 101 -4.97 -0.17 4.75
N LEU A 102 -5.28 -1.14 5.60
CA LEU A 102 -6.56 -1.84 5.59
C LEU A 102 -7.73 -0.89 5.82
N VAL A 103 -7.63 -0.04 6.83
CA VAL A 103 -8.69 0.91 7.16
C VAL A 103 -8.87 1.96 6.06
N THR A 104 -7.76 2.49 5.55
CA THR A 104 -7.80 3.49 4.48
C THR A 104 -8.47 2.91 3.24
N ALA A 105 -8.11 1.68 2.87
CA ALA A 105 -8.70 1.01 1.71
C ALA A 105 -10.19 0.77 1.89
N ARG A 106 -10.61 0.31 3.06
CA ARG A 106 -12.03 0.07 3.35
C ARG A 106 -12.85 1.34 3.26
N ARG A 107 -12.35 2.44 3.81
CA ARG A 107 -13.04 3.73 3.76
C ARG A 107 -13.20 4.24 2.33
N ALA A 108 -12.20 4.00 1.50
CA ALA A 108 -12.23 4.41 0.09
C ALA A 108 -12.93 3.40 -0.81
N LYS A 109 -13.34 2.25 -0.28
CA LYS A 109 -13.88 1.12 -1.05
C LYS A 109 -12.91 0.70 -2.15
N ALA A 110 -11.62 0.69 -1.81
CA ALA A 110 -10.55 0.35 -2.73
C ALA A 110 -10.07 -1.08 -2.50
N THR A 111 -9.55 -1.68 -3.56
CA THR A 111 -8.88 -2.98 -3.49
C THR A 111 -7.43 -2.76 -3.10
N ILE A 112 -6.94 -3.51 -2.10
CA ILE A 112 -5.54 -3.41 -1.69
C ILE A 112 -4.68 -4.16 -2.69
N LEU A 113 -3.64 -3.51 -3.20
CA LEU A 113 -2.67 -4.12 -4.09
C LEU A 113 -1.39 -4.36 -3.30
N THR A 114 -1.09 -5.62 -3.00
CA THR A 114 0.03 -5.99 -2.13
C THR A 114 0.48 -7.42 -2.38
N GLY A 115 1.74 -7.72 -2.03
CA GLY A 115 2.25 -9.09 -1.95
C GLY A 115 2.70 -9.44 -0.54
N ASP A 116 2.36 -8.60 0.44
CA ASP A 116 2.71 -8.85 1.84
C ASP A 116 1.83 -9.98 2.38
N PRO A 117 2.43 -11.08 2.91
CA PRO A 117 1.66 -12.21 3.46
C PRO A 117 0.64 -11.83 4.53
N HIS A 118 0.81 -10.71 5.21
CA HIS A 118 -0.15 -10.24 6.23
C HIS A 118 -1.55 -10.01 5.65
N PHE A 119 -1.66 -9.78 4.33
CA PHE A 119 -2.94 -9.52 3.67
C PHE A 119 -3.51 -10.74 2.96
N ARG A 120 -2.79 -11.87 2.99
CA ARG A 120 -3.27 -13.08 2.32
C ARG A 120 -4.56 -13.57 2.99
N GLY A 121 -5.56 -13.81 2.16
CA GLY A 121 -6.85 -14.31 2.64
C GLY A 121 -7.82 -13.24 3.14
N LEU A 122 -7.41 -11.99 3.21
CA LEU A 122 -8.33 -10.90 3.57
C LEU A 122 -9.18 -10.51 2.36
N PRO A 123 -10.43 -10.05 2.59
CA PRO A 123 -11.28 -9.62 1.48
C PRO A 123 -10.75 -8.33 0.84
N ASP A 124 -11.14 -8.11 -0.41
CA ASP A 124 -10.81 -6.90 -1.17
C ASP A 124 -9.30 -6.67 -1.32
N VAL A 125 -8.57 -7.75 -1.54
CA VAL A 125 -7.13 -7.72 -1.77
C VAL A 125 -6.83 -8.39 -3.11
N GLU A 126 -6.08 -7.70 -3.96
CA GLU A 126 -5.44 -8.33 -5.12
C GLU A 126 -4.02 -8.67 -4.68
N PHE A 127 -3.79 -9.97 -4.43
CA PHE A 127 -2.52 -10.43 -3.90
C PHE A 127 -1.53 -10.71 -5.02
N LEU A 128 -0.34 -10.12 -4.88
CA LEU A 128 0.74 -10.26 -5.86
C LEU A 128 1.59 -11.48 -5.50
N ASP A 129 1.51 -12.51 -6.32
CA ASP A 129 2.39 -13.67 -6.21
C ASP A 129 2.86 -14.12 -7.59
N ALA A 130 3.93 -14.88 -7.58
CA ALA A 130 4.58 -15.33 -8.81
C ALA A 130 3.74 -16.36 -9.57
#